data_a03d22db3812ef31aa26bf417195d88a
#
_entry.id   a03d22db3812ef31aa26bf417195d88a
#
_cell.length_a   1.000
_cell.length_b   1.000
_cell.length_c   1.000
_cell.angle_alpha   90.00
_cell.angle_beta   90.00
_cell.angle_gamma   90.00
#
_symmetry.space_group_name_H-M   'P 1'
#
loop_
_entity.id
_entity.type
_entity.pdbx_description
1 polymer ?
#
loop_
_entity_poly.entity_id
_entity_poly.type
_entity_poly.pdbx_seq_one_letter_code
_entity_poly.pdbx_strand_id
1 'polypeptide(L)'
;PHLYPAVWRPPAAAETAMATAITLPADSNQALGIAQYAIDFIGGKYGDSIDPAVWERIEMFHTDSVMCGISALAMKTNAPCVLRGEAFDYPDPRGAKVFGSSQTCAPEKAVVANAAAVREWDSNGTVFGYNPSIPGHTAGEFGHNDFYGVVVAAAQVTGKVDGKTALRAMICLDEIRGRLAEVFSLKSYKIDHVLHGAIASAAVYGALLGASPEEIESAIGMTVAHYVPFRAIRAGKQLSDSKGSSAAISTEAAVLSMRRAMRGFVGPKDIFRNPESIFRFFEPTTGTPKNQDLIDITLGNKVRWGPGPSPFNLVLTHSGSDFSVCGMHFKIGLYEHQSAGALEGLVTLLVQNKALSTAKLEDIEKMNIVAYEPAFGIIGDPAKKDPKTRQSADHSMAFIVSRMLQKALEKGGVAASNDETWKALMLSPYDYGKEALFDPKTRALMQKITFEHGGPEYDAKYPDGIPTSMDIHLKGGQKFSSGLVMYPSGHARNTAANLKGLLATKNQMLGDLVFKDKAAYDKFISPLIGMKGLSAAQIQGIYDFDFSAMKEHQCIDGEREPTSKL
;
A
#
# COMPACT_ATOMS: atom_id res chain seq x y z
N PRO A 1 30.12 15.14 48.05
CA PRO A 1 29.66 13.83 47.70
C PRO A 1 29.23 13.82 46.21
N HIS A 2 30.08 13.19 45.40
CA HIS A 2 29.87 13.07 43.96
C HIS A 2 28.89 11.92 43.71
N LEU A 3 27.71 12.22 43.21
CA LEU A 3 26.79 11.24 42.64
C LEU A 3 27.13 11.02 41.17
N TYR A 4 27.62 9.85 40.83
CA TYR A 4 27.75 9.37 39.47
C TYR A 4 26.36 9.21 38.87
N PRO A 5 26.08 9.62 37.62
CA PRO A 5 24.81 9.33 36.99
C PRO A 5 24.73 7.81 36.75
N ALA A 6 23.56 7.23 37.08
CA ALA A 6 23.28 5.84 36.85
C ALA A 6 23.40 5.56 35.34
N VAL A 7 24.18 4.53 35.01
CA VAL A 7 24.27 4.00 33.63
C VAL A 7 22.87 3.50 33.24
N TRP A 8 22.24 4.22 32.31
CA TRP A 8 20.98 3.79 31.73
C TRP A 8 21.20 2.43 31.03
N ARG A 9 20.52 1.39 31.49
CA ARG A 9 20.41 0.10 30.79
C ARG A 9 19.08 0.09 30.03
N PRO A 10 19.10 -0.21 28.72
CA PRO A 10 17.86 -0.39 27.98
C PRO A 10 17.01 -1.51 28.61
N PRO A 11 15.67 -1.43 28.58
CA PRO A 11 14.82 -2.49 29.07
C PRO A 11 15.07 -3.78 28.28
N ALA A 12 14.90 -4.94 28.93
CA ALA A 12 15.17 -6.26 28.35
C ALA A 12 14.49 -6.51 26.98
N ALA A 13 13.38 -5.84 26.70
CA ALA A 13 12.72 -5.84 25.39
C ALA A 13 13.59 -5.24 24.27
N ALA A 14 14.42 -4.22 24.57
CA ALA A 14 15.31 -3.59 23.57
C ALA A 14 16.53 -4.49 23.26
N GLU A 15 17.04 -5.23 24.25
CA GLU A 15 18.14 -6.20 24.01
C GLU A 15 17.66 -7.41 23.19
N THR A 16 16.42 -7.86 23.38
CA THR A 16 15.83 -8.94 22.59
C THR A 16 15.55 -8.50 21.15
N ALA A 17 15.12 -7.26 20.94
CA ALA A 17 14.89 -6.69 19.61
C ALA A 17 16.18 -6.58 18.79
N MET A 18 17.31 -6.25 19.40
CA MET A 18 18.62 -6.20 18.72
C MET A 18 19.17 -7.58 18.33
N ALA A 19 18.74 -8.66 19.00
CA ALA A 19 19.13 -10.03 18.64
C ALA A 19 18.37 -10.58 17.42
N THR A 20 17.25 -9.94 17.01
CA THR A 20 16.36 -10.38 15.91
C THR A 20 16.41 -9.51 14.67
N ALA A 21 17.25 -8.46 14.66
CA ALA A 21 17.37 -7.49 13.60
C ALA A 21 18.82 -7.09 13.36
N ILE A 22 19.12 -6.60 12.16
CA ILE A 22 20.36 -5.88 11.86
C ILE A 22 20.11 -4.38 11.84
N THR A 23 21.11 -3.60 12.20
CA THR A 23 21.10 -2.14 12.04
C THR A 23 22.07 -1.75 10.93
N LEU A 24 21.59 -0.96 9.98
CA LEU A 24 22.41 -0.27 8.98
C LEU A 24 22.60 1.18 9.47
N PRO A 25 23.77 1.54 10.04
CA PRO A 25 24.01 2.87 10.59
C PRO A 25 23.96 3.95 9.50
N ALA A 26 23.61 5.17 9.90
CA ALA A 26 23.55 6.33 9.03
C ALA A 26 24.91 6.65 8.34
N ASP A 27 26.03 6.32 8.98
CA ASP A 27 27.39 6.51 8.47
C ASP A 27 27.90 5.33 7.62
N SER A 28 27.08 4.30 7.40
CA SER A 28 27.40 3.15 6.55
C SER A 28 26.81 3.27 5.15
N ASN A 29 27.29 2.45 4.21
CA ASN A 29 26.68 2.30 2.89
C ASN A 29 25.39 1.45 3.01
N GLN A 30 24.27 2.11 3.27
CA GLN A 30 22.99 1.45 3.52
C GLN A 30 22.43 0.76 2.25
N ALA A 31 22.75 1.23 1.04
CA ALA A 31 22.32 0.58 -0.19
C ALA A 31 22.97 -0.81 -0.33
N LEU A 32 24.26 -0.90 -0.07
CA LEU A 32 24.98 -2.17 -0.04
C LEU A 32 24.49 -3.06 1.12
N GLY A 33 24.20 -2.45 2.27
CA GLY A 33 23.64 -3.15 3.44
C GLY A 33 22.25 -3.75 3.16
N ILE A 34 21.36 -3.03 2.49
CA ILE A 34 20.04 -3.51 2.04
C ILE A 34 20.22 -4.68 1.06
N ALA A 35 21.16 -4.56 0.12
CA ALA A 35 21.46 -5.62 -0.84
C ALA A 35 21.91 -6.91 -0.13
N GLN A 36 22.86 -6.80 0.79
CA GLN A 36 23.35 -7.94 1.56
C GLN A 36 22.25 -8.55 2.43
N TYR A 37 21.43 -7.70 3.09
CA TYR A 37 20.29 -8.18 3.87
C TYR A 37 19.31 -8.99 3.01
N ALA A 38 18.95 -8.50 1.84
CA ALA A 38 18.00 -9.20 0.96
C ALA A 38 18.54 -10.58 0.53
N ILE A 39 19.82 -10.66 0.15
CA ILE A 39 20.50 -11.91 -0.21
C ILE A 39 20.52 -12.88 0.98
N ASP A 40 20.96 -12.42 2.14
CA ASP A 40 21.11 -13.23 3.34
C ASP A 40 19.76 -13.72 3.87
N PHE A 41 18.75 -12.83 3.90
CA PHE A 41 17.43 -13.17 4.41
C PHE A 41 16.69 -14.14 3.48
N ILE A 42 16.64 -13.86 2.19
CA ILE A 42 15.97 -14.73 1.21
C ILE A 42 16.71 -16.07 1.11
N GLY A 43 18.06 -16.06 1.15
CA GLY A 43 18.90 -17.26 1.16
C GLY A 43 18.82 -18.08 2.45
N GLY A 44 18.10 -17.61 3.49
CA GLY A 44 17.90 -18.33 4.75
C GLY A 44 19.08 -18.32 5.71
N LYS A 45 20.05 -17.44 5.55
CA LYS A 45 21.22 -17.31 6.42
C LYS A 45 20.85 -17.06 7.90
N TYR A 46 19.75 -16.35 8.14
CA TYR A 46 19.24 -16.07 9.49
C TYR A 46 18.35 -17.19 10.06
N GLY A 47 18.21 -18.33 9.35
CA GLY A 47 17.37 -19.45 9.76
C GLY A 47 15.88 -19.20 9.49
N ASP A 48 15.03 -19.97 10.19
CA ASP A 48 13.57 -19.99 10.02
C ASP A 48 12.79 -19.51 11.25
N SER A 49 13.45 -18.82 12.18
CA SER A 49 12.83 -18.32 13.42
C SER A 49 11.93 -17.10 13.16
N ILE A 50 11.07 -17.18 12.14
CA ILE A 50 10.04 -16.19 11.81
C ILE A 50 8.73 -16.68 12.41
N ASP A 51 8.04 -15.79 13.16
CA ASP A 51 6.78 -16.11 13.81
C ASP A 51 5.73 -16.60 12.79
N PRO A 52 4.94 -17.63 13.08
CA PRO A 52 3.87 -18.11 12.21
C PRO A 52 2.89 -17.02 11.76
N ALA A 53 2.60 -16.03 12.62
CA ALA A 53 1.72 -14.93 12.30
C ALA A 53 2.27 -14.02 11.15
N VAL A 54 3.59 -13.90 11.01
CA VAL A 54 4.22 -13.16 9.91
C VAL A 54 3.98 -13.86 8.58
N TRP A 55 4.14 -15.18 8.54
CA TRP A 55 3.87 -15.99 7.35
C TRP A 55 2.40 -15.92 6.94
N GLU A 56 1.50 -16.03 7.91
CA GLU A 56 0.06 -15.90 7.65
C GLU A 56 -0.28 -14.52 7.13
N ARG A 57 0.30 -13.48 7.73
CA ARG A 57 0.04 -12.08 7.35
C ARG A 57 0.44 -11.78 5.92
N ILE A 58 1.65 -12.20 5.51
CA ILE A 58 2.13 -11.98 4.14
C ILE A 58 1.31 -12.76 3.11
N GLU A 59 0.90 -13.99 3.42
CA GLU A 59 0.04 -14.80 2.55
C GLU A 59 -1.33 -14.14 2.35
N MET A 60 -1.91 -13.60 3.43
CA MET A 60 -3.17 -12.85 3.36
C MET A 60 -3.03 -11.59 2.50
N PHE A 61 -1.95 -10.81 2.62
CA PHE A 61 -1.70 -9.62 1.79
C PHE A 61 -1.47 -9.97 0.33
N HIS A 62 -0.73 -11.04 0.04
CA HIS A 62 -0.54 -11.50 -1.33
C HIS A 62 -1.87 -11.93 -1.96
N THR A 63 -2.66 -12.74 -1.26
CA THR A 63 -3.98 -13.20 -1.72
C THR A 63 -4.90 -12.01 -2.00
N ASP A 64 -5.02 -11.07 -1.06
CA ASP A 64 -5.82 -9.85 -1.19
C ASP A 64 -5.38 -9.01 -2.41
N SER A 65 -4.07 -8.86 -2.61
CA SER A 65 -3.50 -8.13 -3.75
C SER A 65 -3.85 -8.80 -5.09
N VAL A 66 -3.73 -10.13 -5.18
CA VAL A 66 -4.06 -10.87 -6.40
C VAL A 66 -5.55 -10.75 -6.72
N MET A 67 -6.43 -10.89 -5.71
CA MET A 67 -7.88 -10.76 -5.90
C MET A 67 -8.28 -9.35 -6.35
N CYS A 68 -7.63 -8.30 -5.83
CA CYS A 68 -7.79 -6.95 -6.35
C CYS A 68 -7.39 -6.88 -7.83
N GLY A 69 -6.23 -7.43 -8.19
CA GLY A 69 -5.69 -7.34 -9.56
C GLY A 69 -6.55 -8.04 -10.60
N ILE A 70 -6.93 -9.30 -10.35
CA ILE A 70 -7.73 -10.05 -11.32
C ILE A 70 -9.14 -9.47 -11.50
N SER A 71 -9.74 -8.96 -10.42
CA SER A 71 -11.06 -8.32 -10.50
C SER A 71 -11.02 -7.00 -11.27
N ALA A 72 -9.93 -6.23 -11.17
CA ALA A 72 -9.72 -5.02 -11.96
C ALA A 72 -9.65 -5.33 -13.47
N LEU A 73 -8.95 -6.38 -13.84
CA LEU A 73 -8.88 -6.85 -15.24
C LEU A 73 -10.23 -7.37 -15.72
N ALA A 74 -10.96 -8.15 -14.90
CA ALA A 74 -12.29 -8.64 -15.25
C ALA A 74 -13.28 -7.50 -15.55
N MET A 75 -13.20 -6.41 -14.76
CA MET A 75 -14.04 -5.22 -14.93
C MET A 75 -13.52 -4.26 -16.02
N LYS A 76 -12.50 -4.67 -16.77
CA LYS A 76 -11.91 -3.93 -17.90
C LYS A 76 -11.49 -2.50 -17.55
N THR A 77 -10.89 -2.31 -16.38
CA THR A 77 -10.39 -0.99 -15.97
C THR A 77 -9.25 -0.53 -16.86
N ASN A 78 -9.13 0.78 -17.04
CA ASN A 78 -8.28 1.34 -18.10
C ASN A 78 -6.79 1.07 -17.94
N ALA A 79 -6.17 1.55 -16.86
CA ALA A 79 -4.71 1.44 -16.69
C ALA A 79 -4.22 -0.02 -16.69
N PRO A 80 -4.85 -0.96 -15.96
CA PRO A 80 -4.50 -2.37 -16.02
C PRO A 80 -4.60 -2.98 -17.42
N CYS A 81 -5.65 -2.67 -18.17
CA CYS A 81 -5.83 -3.20 -19.52
C CYS A 81 -4.80 -2.63 -20.51
N VAL A 82 -4.51 -1.33 -20.43
CA VAL A 82 -3.50 -0.66 -21.28
C VAL A 82 -2.11 -1.26 -21.02
N LEU A 83 -1.69 -1.33 -19.75
CA LEU A 83 -0.36 -1.83 -19.40
C LEU A 83 -0.21 -3.34 -19.64
N ARG A 84 -1.31 -4.10 -19.48
CA ARG A 84 -1.32 -5.51 -19.86
C ARG A 84 -1.20 -5.70 -21.39
N GLY A 85 -1.90 -4.86 -22.17
CA GLY A 85 -1.78 -4.83 -23.62
C GLY A 85 -0.34 -4.51 -24.07
N GLU A 86 0.23 -3.43 -23.50
CA GLU A 86 1.62 -3.05 -23.75
C GLU A 86 2.62 -4.19 -23.46
N ALA A 87 2.39 -4.97 -22.38
CA ALA A 87 3.29 -6.05 -22.02
C ALA A 87 3.44 -7.10 -23.14
N PHE A 88 2.41 -7.33 -23.94
CA PHE A 88 2.46 -8.27 -25.06
C PHE A 88 3.24 -7.75 -26.27
N ASP A 89 3.54 -6.46 -26.34
CA ASP A 89 4.41 -5.89 -27.37
C ASP A 89 5.90 -6.20 -27.10
N TYR A 90 6.23 -6.75 -25.92
CA TYR A 90 7.58 -7.09 -25.48
C TYR A 90 7.74 -8.58 -25.16
N PRO A 91 7.55 -9.50 -26.12
CA PRO A 91 7.67 -10.94 -25.87
C PRO A 91 9.09 -11.32 -25.46
N ASP A 92 9.24 -12.09 -24.39
CA ASP A 92 10.52 -12.64 -23.92
C ASP A 92 10.31 -14.10 -23.50
N PRO A 93 10.85 -15.10 -24.21
CA PRO A 93 10.69 -16.52 -23.86
C PRO A 93 11.26 -16.90 -22.48
N ARG A 94 12.15 -16.08 -21.93
CA ARG A 94 12.75 -16.24 -20.60
C ARG A 94 12.21 -15.22 -19.62
N GLY A 95 11.09 -14.59 -19.95
CA GLY A 95 10.48 -13.51 -19.20
C GLY A 95 9.52 -13.98 -18.13
N ALA A 96 8.58 -13.11 -17.80
CA ALA A 96 7.54 -13.33 -16.81
C ALA A 96 6.14 -13.20 -17.43
N LYS A 97 5.11 -13.58 -16.68
CA LYS A 97 3.73 -13.59 -17.14
C LYS A 97 2.91 -12.46 -16.52
N VAL A 98 2.02 -11.91 -17.30
CA VAL A 98 0.92 -11.09 -16.77
C VAL A 98 -0.21 -11.97 -16.25
N PHE A 99 -1.04 -11.46 -15.37
CA PHE A 99 -2.21 -12.18 -14.86
C PHE A 99 -3.02 -12.83 -15.99
N GLY A 100 -3.31 -14.12 -15.84
CA GLY A 100 -4.15 -14.88 -16.74
C GLY A 100 -3.57 -15.09 -18.14
N SER A 101 -2.24 -15.09 -18.31
CA SER A 101 -1.60 -15.37 -19.59
C SER A 101 -0.57 -16.48 -19.47
N SER A 102 -0.54 -17.36 -20.46
CA SER A 102 0.53 -18.33 -20.66
C SER A 102 1.73 -17.74 -21.43
N GLN A 103 1.54 -16.60 -22.10
CA GLN A 103 2.61 -15.91 -22.83
C GLN A 103 3.52 -15.20 -21.85
N THR A 104 4.82 -15.27 -22.10
CA THR A 104 5.84 -14.57 -21.34
C THR A 104 6.27 -13.30 -22.07
N CYS A 105 6.50 -12.25 -21.30
CA CYS A 105 7.00 -10.96 -21.78
C CYS A 105 8.18 -10.50 -20.93
N ALA A 106 8.81 -9.40 -21.32
CA ALA A 106 9.88 -8.80 -20.53
C ALA A 106 9.45 -8.65 -19.07
N PRO A 107 10.26 -9.10 -18.08
CA PRO A 107 9.86 -9.13 -16.67
C PRO A 107 9.38 -7.79 -16.14
N GLU A 108 10.04 -6.68 -16.50
CA GLU A 108 9.61 -5.33 -16.13
C GLU A 108 8.22 -5.00 -16.64
N LYS A 109 7.84 -5.47 -17.82
CA LYS A 109 6.53 -5.28 -18.42
C LYS A 109 5.44 -6.13 -17.76
N ALA A 110 5.77 -7.37 -17.38
CA ALA A 110 4.86 -8.20 -16.57
C ALA A 110 4.60 -7.57 -15.21
N VAL A 111 5.65 -7.04 -14.58
CA VAL A 111 5.56 -6.43 -13.24
C VAL A 111 4.71 -5.17 -13.27
N VAL A 112 4.91 -4.25 -14.22
CA VAL A 112 4.11 -3.02 -14.30
C VAL A 112 2.63 -3.33 -14.52
N ALA A 113 2.32 -4.27 -15.40
CA ALA A 113 0.95 -4.68 -15.69
C ALA A 113 0.24 -5.28 -14.45
N ASN A 114 0.92 -6.20 -13.76
CA ASN A 114 0.36 -6.87 -12.59
C ASN A 114 0.23 -5.90 -11.39
N ALA A 115 1.22 -5.06 -11.13
CA ALA A 115 1.17 -4.09 -10.04
C ALA A 115 0.10 -3.01 -10.25
N ALA A 116 -0.09 -2.54 -11.50
CA ALA A 116 -1.17 -1.61 -11.83
C ALA A 116 -2.55 -2.22 -11.58
N ALA A 117 -2.74 -3.49 -11.95
CA ALA A 117 -3.99 -4.20 -11.70
C ALA A 117 -4.26 -4.34 -10.19
N VAL A 118 -3.26 -4.72 -9.39
CA VAL A 118 -3.37 -4.83 -7.93
C VAL A 118 -3.83 -3.52 -7.29
N ARG A 119 -3.30 -2.39 -7.75
CA ARG A 119 -3.55 -1.08 -7.14
C ARG A 119 -4.84 -0.40 -7.58
N GLU A 120 -5.46 -0.87 -8.65
CA GLU A 120 -6.54 -0.18 -9.36
C GLU A 120 -7.74 0.21 -8.49
N TRP A 121 -8.15 -0.69 -7.58
CA TRP A 121 -9.30 -0.44 -6.69
C TRP A 121 -8.99 0.40 -5.46
N ASP A 122 -7.73 0.74 -5.21
CA ASP A 122 -7.30 1.29 -3.91
C ASP A 122 -7.76 0.46 -2.70
N SER A 123 -7.79 -0.86 -2.87
CA SER A 123 -8.34 -1.82 -1.91
C SER A 123 -7.30 -2.76 -1.30
N ASN A 124 -6.10 -2.82 -1.88
CA ASN A 124 -4.98 -3.59 -1.36
C ASN A 124 -4.38 -2.96 -0.09
N GLY A 125 -3.58 -3.73 0.65
CA GLY A 125 -3.02 -3.34 1.95
C GLY A 125 -2.19 -2.05 1.93
N THR A 126 -2.05 -1.43 3.09
CA THR A 126 -1.34 -0.16 3.26
C THR A 126 -0.49 -0.13 4.54
N VAL A 127 0.46 0.79 4.60
CA VAL A 127 1.32 1.06 5.77
C VAL A 127 1.33 2.55 6.07
N PHE A 128 1.53 2.90 7.34
CA PHE A 128 1.75 4.27 7.81
C PHE A 128 3.08 4.41 8.56
N GLY A 129 4.12 3.74 8.16
CA GLY A 129 5.50 3.90 8.57
C GLY A 129 5.71 4.26 10.05
N TYR A 130 5.23 3.44 10.98
CA TYR A 130 5.26 3.74 12.40
C TYR A 130 5.55 2.51 13.25
N ASN A 131 6.72 2.49 13.87
CA ASN A 131 7.11 1.52 14.87
C ASN A 131 7.84 2.20 16.04
N PRO A 132 7.12 2.61 17.10
CA PRO A 132 7.72 3.32 18.22
C PRO A 132 8.61 2.45 19.10
N SER A 133 8.64 1.13 18.90
CA SER A 133 9.56 0.22 19.59
C SER A 133 11.00 0.34 19.11
N ILE A 134 11.20 0.90 17.89
CA ILE A 134 12.50 1.11 17.29
C ILE A 134 12.81 2.62 17.26
N PRO A 135 13.86 3.11 17.90
CA PRO A 135 14.22 4.53 17.89
C PRO A 135 14.39 5.07 16.47
N GLY A 136 13.72 6.20 16.17
CA GLY A 136 13.77 6.86 14.85
C GLY A 136 12.83 6.27 13.78
N HIS A 137 12.07 5.22 14.10
CA HIS A 137 11.16 4.55 13.16
C HIS A 137 9.70 5.06 13.27
N THR A 138 9.50 6.37 13.20
CA THR A 138 8.20 7.02 13.38
C THR A 138 7.89 8.12 12.35
N ALA A 139 8.50 8.07 11.16
CA ALA A 139 8.35 9.12 10.14
C ALA A 139 6.94 9.20 9.53
N GLY A 140 6.12 8.17 9.65
CA GLY A 140 4.72 8.19 9.25
C GLY A 140 4.49 8.29 7.73
N GLU A 141 5.35 7.67 6.91
CA GLU A 141 5.16 7.65 5.47
C GLU A 141 4.15 6.61 5.05
N PHE A 142 3.44 6.89 3.97
CA PHE A 142 2.49 5.97 3.37
C PHE A 142 3.17 4.89 2.54
N GLY A 143 2.44 3.80 2.26
CA GLY A 143 2.82 2.77 1.32
C GLY A 143 1.68 1.80 1.08
N HIS A 144 1.73 1.07 -0.04
CA HIS A 144 0.72 0.06 -0.39
C HIS A 144 1.41 -1.23 -0.81
N ASN A 145 0.69 -2.36 -0.71
CA ASN A 145 1.20 -3.69 -1.06
C ASN A 145 1.06 -3.95 -2.57
N ASP A 146 1.71 -3.10 -3.40
CA ASP A 146 1.59 -3.14 -4.86
C ASP A 146 2.68 -4.02 -5.52
N PHE A 147 3.66 -4.52 -4.76
CA PHE A 147 4.96 -4.93 -5.28
C PHE A 147 5.19 -6.44 -5.37
N TYR A 148 4.28 -7.28 -4.90
CA TYR A 148 4.49 -8.74 -4.84
C TYR A 148 4.68 -9.39 -6.21
N GLY A 149 4.17 -8.78 -7.26
CA GLY A 149 4.39 -9.21 -8.64
C GLY A 149 5.86 -9.32 -9.03
N VAL A 150 6.75 -8.56 -8.38
CA VAL A 150 8.21 -8.64 -8.56
C VAL A 150 8.76 -10.02 -8.16
N VAL A 151 8.28 -10.55 -7.03
CA VAL A 151 8.71 -11.86 -6.53
C VAL A 151 8.25 -12.98 -7.45
N VAL A 152 7.00 -12.92 -7.92
CA VAL A 152 6.46 -13.93 -8.85
C VAL A 152 7.15 -13.84 -10.22
N ALA A 153 7.43 -12.64 -10.72
CA ALA A 153 8.19 -12.46 -11.95
C ALA A 153 9.62 -13.05 -11.83
N ALA A 154 10.31 -12.81 -10.72
CA ALA A 154 11.62 -13.41 -10.45
C ALA A 154 11.52 -14.95 -10.37
N ALA A 155 10.48 -15.49 -9.75
CA ALA A 155 10.23 -16.92 -9.69
C ALA A 155 10.02 -17.53 -11.08
N GLN A 156 9.29 -16.85 -11.95
CA GLN A 156 9.04 -17.27 -13.33
C GLN A 156 10.31 -17.23 -14.17
N VAL A 157 11.13 -16.20 -14.02
CA VAL A 157 12.41 -16.06 -14.74
C VAL A 157 13.42 -17.14 -14.32
N THR A 158 13.51 -17.42 -13.03
CA THR A 158 14.51 -18.37 -12.50
C THR A 158 14.07 -19.83 -12.56
N GLY A 159 12.77 -20.08 -12.44
CA GLY A 159 12.19 -21.42 -12.34
C GLY A 159 12.55 -22.20 -11.06
N LYS A 160 13.13 -21.53 -10.03
CA LYS A 160 13.72 -22.20 -8.87
C LYS A 160 13.09 -21.78 -7.52
N VAL A 161 12.23 -20.79 -7.51
CA VAL A 161 11.64 -20.22 -6.28
C VAL A 161 10.39 -20.98 -5.90
N ASP A 162 10.43 -21.68 -4.79
CA ASP A 162 9.25 -22.35 -4.19
C ASP A 162 8.39 -21.38 -3.37
N GLY A 163 7.24 -21.84 -2.89
CA GLY A 163 6.29 -21.02 -2.16
C GLY A 163 6.84 -20.44 -0.86
N LYS A 164 7.64 -21.20 -0.12
CA LYS A 164 8.27 -20.71 1.12
C LYS A 164 9.27 -19.60 0.81
N THR A 165 10.10 -19.79 -0.18
CA THR A 165 11.08 -18.78 -0.63
C THR A 165 10.38 -17.54 -1.20
N ALA A 166 9.30 -17.71 -1.96
CA ALA A 166 8.51 -16.61 -2.48
C ALA A 166 7.88 -15.76 -1.35
N LEU A 167 7.24 -16.39 -0.36
CA LEU A 167 6.69 -15.67 0.79
C LEU A 167 7.79 -14.99 1.61
N ARG A 168 8.95 -15.64 1.82
CA ARG A 168 10.10 -15.02 2.47
C ARG A 168 10.60 -13.79 1.71
N ALA A 169 10.65 -13.85 0.39
CA ALA A 169 11.01 -12.71 -0.44
C ALA A 169 9.97 -11.58 -0.37
N MET A 170 8.67 -11.89 -0.28
CA MET A 170 7.62 -10.91 -0.04
C MET A 170 7.73 -10.27 1.35
N ILE A 171 8.07 -11.04 2.39
CA ILE A 171 8.37 -10.50 3.74
C ILE A 171 9.57 -9.56 3.66
N CYS A 172 10.66 -9.95 2.97
CA CYS A 172 11.84 -9.12 2.77
C CYS A 172 11.50 -7.80 2.08
N LEU A 173 10.67 -7.85 1.04
CA LEU A 173 10.21 -6.69 0.29
C LEU A 173 9.45 -5.71 1.20
N ASP A 174 8.49 -6.22 1.96
CA ASP A 174 7.71 -5.40 2.89
C ASP A 174 8.56 -4.89 4.06
N GLU A 175 9.52 -5.67 4.54
CA GLU A 175 10.45 -5.23 5.59
C GLU A 175 11.29 -4.05 5.10
N ILE A 176 11.93 -4.14 3.95
CA ILE A 176 12.76 -3.04 3.42
C ILE A 176 11.92 -1.79 3.18
N ARG A 177 10.83 -1.88 2.42
CA ARG A 177 10.03 -0.70 2.08
C ARG A 177 9.30 -0.10 3.28
N GLY A 178 8.82 -0.95 4.19
CA GLY A 178 8.09 -0.51 5.37
C GLY A 178 9.01 0.16 6.39
N ARG A 179 10.21 -0.39 6.63
CA ARG A 179 11.21 0.26 7.50
C ARG A 179 11.73 1.56 6.90
N LEU A 180 11.90 1.66 5.58
CA LEU A 180 12.20 2.94 4.91
C LEU A 180 11.05 3.95 5.10
N ALA A 181 9.80 3.53 5.05
CA ALA A 181 8.65 4.39 5.35
C ALA A 181 8.59 4.83 6.83
N GLU A 182 9.12 4.02 7.74
CA GLU A 182 9.23 4.34 9.16
C GLU A 182 10.31 5.39 9.46
N VAL A 183 11.38 5.47 8.65
CA VAL A 183 12.52 6.36 8.92
C VAL A 183 12.56 7.60 8.06
N PHE A 184 11.88 7.65 6.92
CA PHE A 184 11.96 8.79 6.00
C PHE A 184 10.65 9.07 5.27
N SER A 185 10.10 10.28 5.48
CA SER A 185 8.85 10.73 4.85
C SER A 185 9.10 11.46 3.53
N LEU A 186 9.04 10.74 2.41
CA LEU A 186 9.16 11.28 1.05
C LEU A 186 8.07 12.31 0.72
N LYS A 187 6.83 12.09 1.23
CA LYS A 187 5.70 13.00 0.99
C LYS A 187 5.97 14.43 1.49
N SER A 188 6.77 14.56 2.53
CA SER A 188 7.17 15.87 3.09
C SER A 188 7.93 16.71 2.06
N TYR A 189 8.59 16.07 1.10
CA TYR A 189 9.37 16.69 0.02
C TYR A 189 8.66 16.64 -1.34
N LYS A 190 7.35 16.35 -1.37
CA LYS A 190 6.55 16.22 -2.59
C LYS A 190 7.01 15.09 -3.52
N ILE A 191 7.70 14.10 -2.96
CA ILE A 191 8.08 12.86 -3.63
C ILE A 191 7.08 11.77 -3.23
N ASP A 192 6.75 10.89 -4.15
CA ASP A 192 5.80 9.83 -3.89
C ASP A 192 6.45 8.65 -3.14
N HIS A 193 5.74 8.12 -2.17
CA HIS A 193 6.17 7.02 -1.30
C HIS A 193 6.55 5.73 -2.05
N VAL A 194 6.12 5.58 -3.29
CA VAL A 194 6.39 4.38 -4.09
C VAL A 194 7.88 4.14 -4.35
N LEU A 195 8.72 5.17 -4.19
CA LEU A 195 10.17 5.02 -4.30
C LEU A 195 10.74 4.05 -3.26
N HIS A 196 10.21 4.00 -2.03
CA HIS A 196 10.62 2.99 -1.04
C HIS A 196 10.36 1.56 -1.53
N GLY A 197 9.21 1.35 -2.16
CA GLY A 197 8.88 0.06 -2.78
C GLY A 197 9.74 -0.27 -3.99
N ALA A 198 10.13 0.72 -4.78
CA ALA A 198 11.05 0.52 -5.90
C ALA A 198 12.45 0.10 -5.44
N ILE A 199 12.98 0.72 -4.37
CA ILE A 199 14.25 0.30 -3.73
C ILE A 199 14.16 -1.14 -3.27
N ALA A 200 13.11 -1.51 -2.54
CA ALA A 200 12.89 -2.87 -2.07
C ALA A 200 12.74 -3.86 -3.22
N SER A 201 12.05 -3.47 -4.30
CA SER A 201 11.85 -4.28 -5.51
C SER A 201 13.17 -4.59 -6.21
N ALA A 202 14.05 -3.61 -6.37
CA ALA A 202 15.37 -3.82 -6.95
C ALA A 202 16.18 -4.82 -6.10
N ALA A 203 16.19 -4.65 -4.77
CA ALA A 203 16.92 -5.53 -3.87
C ALA A 203 16.42 -6.98 -3.91
N VAL A 204 15.10 -7.18 -3.79
CA VAL A 204 14.49 -8.51 -3.74
C VAL A 204 14.57 -9.22 -5.10
N TYR A 205 14.32 -8.50 -6.20
CA TYR A 205 14.44 -9.06 -7.54
C TYR A 205 15.86 -9.51 -7.82
N GLY A 206 16.86 -8.67 -7.51
CA GLY A 206 18.28 -9.01 -7.66
C GLY A 206 18.68 -10.22 -6.81
N ALA A 207 18.30 -10.25 -5.54
CA ALA A 207 18.62 -11.37 -4.65
C ALA A 207 18.04 -12.70 -5.15
N LEU A 208 16.80 -12.71 -5.66
CA LEU A 208 16.17 -13.91 -6.23
C LEU A 208 16.84 -14.37 -7.53
N LEU A 209 17.41 -13.46 -8.31
CA LEU A 209 18.15 -13.78 -9.53
C LEU A 209 19.61 -14.14 -9.29
N GLY A 210 20.10 -14.04 -8.05
CA GLY A 210 21.49 -14.33 -7.70
C GLY A 210 22.47 -13.19 -8.04
N ALA A 211 22.00 -11.95 -8.08
CA ALA A 211 22.84 -10.77 -8.25
C ALA A 211 23.78 -10.57 -7.05
N SER A 212 24.95 -9.98 -7.29
CA SER A 212 25.86 -9.59 -6.21
C SER A 212 25.33 -8.38 -5.42
N PRO A 213 25.82 -8.15 -4.19
CA PRO A 213 25.46 -6.95 -3.43
C PRO A 213 25.76 -5.65 -4.20
N GLU A 214 26.85 -5.59 -4.95
CA GLU A 214 27.28 -4.42 -5.73
C GLU A 214 26.37 -4.18 -6.97
N GLU A 215 25.89 -5.25 -7.60
CA GLU A 215 24.91 -5.14 -8.68
C GLU A 215 23.57 -4.62 -8.16
N ILE A 216 23.12 -5.10 -6.99
CA ILE A 216 21.91 -4.62 -6.35
C ILE A 216 22.08 -3.16 -5.92
N GLU A 217 23.21 -2.80 -5.31
CA GLU A 217 23.53 -1.39 -4.97
C GLU A 217 23.43 -0.50 -6.21
N SER A 218 24.04 -0.94 -7.33
CA SER A 218 23.98 -0.20 -8.60
C SER A 218 22.54 -0.01 -9.09
N ALA A 219 21.70 -1.03 -8.95
CA ALA A 219 20.28 -0.94 -9.33
C ALA A 219 19.50 0.02 -8.42
N ILE A 220 19.73 -0.02 -7.11
CA ILE A 220 19.14 0.93 -6.15
C ILE A 220 19.59 2.35 -6.49
N GLY A 221 20.87 2.56 -6.74
CA GLY A 221 21.43 3.85 -7.12
C GLY A 221 20.79 4.41 -8.39
N MET A 222 20.66 3.59 -9.45
CA MET A 222 19.97 3.99 -10.69
C MET A 222 18.51 4.34 -10.44
N THR A 223 17.81 3.54 -9.64
CA THR A 223 16.39 3.75 -9.33
C THR A 223 16.18 5.09 -8.63
N VAL A 224 17.00 5.40 -7.64
CA VAL A 224 16.91 6.66 -6.89
C VAL A 224 17.38 7.86 -7.70
N ALA A 225 18.44 7.71 -8.53
CA ALA A 225 19.00 8.83 -9.28
C ALA A 225 18.17 9.23 -10.51
N HIS A 226 17.51 8.26 -11.18
CA HIS A 226 16.87 8.49 -12.48
C HIS A 226 15.34 8.45 -12.45
N TYR A 227 14.72 7.81 -11.45
CA TYR A 227 13.30 7.47 -11.47
C TYR A 227 12.55 7.95 -10.23
N VAL A 228 12.80 9.19 -9.82
CA VAL A 228 12.09 9.81 -8.68
C VAL A 228 10.67 10.21 -9.06
N PRO A 229 9.63 9.60 -8.48
CA PRO A 229 8.25 9.95 -8.77
C PRO A 229 7.81 11.17 -7.94
N PHE A 230 7.42 12.25 -8.60
CA PHE A 230 6.88 13.42 -7.91
C PHE A 230 5.39 13.26 -7.60
N ARG A 231 4.92 13.89 -6.52
CA ARG A 231 3.50 13.87 -6.12
C ARG A 231 2.56 14.63 -7.06
N ALA A 232 3.06 15.18 -8.16
CA ALA A 232 2.22 15.73 -9.25
C ALA A 232 1.19 14.72 -9.75
N ILE A 233 1.50 13.42 -9.73
CA ILE A 233 0.58 12.33 -10.07
C ILE A 233 -0.65 12.23 -9.15
N ARG A 234 -0.60 12.85 -7.96
CA ARG A 234 -1.68 12.90 -6.97
C ARG A 234 -2.29 14.29 -6.81
N ALA A 235 -1.82 15.26 -7.60
CA ALA A 235 -2.30 16.63 -7.55
C ALA A 235 -3.56 16.83 -8.40
N GLY A 236 -4.35 17.85 -8.04
CA GLY A 236 -5.53 18.26 -8.78
C GLY A 236 -6.85 17.73 -8.21
N LYS A 237 -7.95 18.29 -8.75
CA LYS A 237 -9.32 17.98 -8.30
C LYS A 237 -9.80 16.61 -8.77
N GLN A 238 -9.29 16.14 -9.91
CA GLN A 238 -9.59 14.85 -10.48
C GLN A 238 -8.30 14.04 -10.62
N LEU A 239 -8.35 12.77 -10.24
CA LEU A 239 -7.24 11.84 -10.34
C LEU A 239 -7.30 11.09 -11.67
N SER A 240 -6.13 10.69 -12.16
CA SER A 240 -5.94 9.95 -13.41
C SER A 240 -5.34 8.58 -13.18
N ASP A 241 -5.17 7.80 -14.25
CA ASP A 241 -4.52 6.49 -14.25
C ASP A 241 -3.13 6.51 -13.61
N SER A 242 -2.39 7.62 -13.75
CA SER A 242 -1.05 7.78 -13.15
C SER A 242 -1.04 7.63 -11.64
N LYS A 243 -2.13 7.96 -10.94
CA LYS A 243 -2.22 7.81 -9.48
C LYS A 243 -2.19 6.34 -9.06
N GLY A 244 -3.01 5.50 -9.69
CA GLY A 244 -3.06 4.06 -9.43
C GLY A 244 -1.82 3.33 -9.93
N SER A 245 -1.22 3.77 -11.04
CA SER A 245 -0.08 3.12 -11.68
C SER A 245 1.29 3.59 -11.18
N SER A 246 1.37 4.51 -10.22
CA SER A 246 2.64 5.08 -9.76
C SER A 246 3.62 4.03 -9.24
N ALA A 247 3.16 3.13 -8.36
CA ALA A 247 4.00 2.04 -7.86
C ALA A 247 4.40 1.07 -8.98
N ALA A 248 3.48 0.78 -9.88
CA ALA A 248 3.72 -0.09 -11.03
C ALA A 248 4.87 0.43 -11.91
N ILE A 249 4.81 1.71 -12.29
CA ILE A 249 5.84 2.37 -13.10
C ILE A 249 7.19 2.42 -12.36
N SER A 250 7.18 2.73 -11.06
CA SER A 250 8.41 2.75 -10.26
C SER A 250 9.02 1.35 -10.11
N THR A 251 8.20 0.31 -10.05
CA THR A 251 8.64 -1.09 -9.97
C THR A 251 9.20 -1.58 -11.30
N GLU A 252 8.58 -1.17 -12.43
CA GLU A 252 9.13 -1.39 -13.77
C GLU A 252 10.56 -0.85 -13.86
N ALA A 253 10.75 0.40 -13.45
CA ALA A 253 12.06 1.05 -13.44
C ALA A 253 13.08 0.32 -12.54
N ALA A 254 12.66 -0.20 -11.39
CA ALA A 254 13.51 -0.96 -10.47
C ALA A 254 13.96 -2.29 -11.10
N VAL A 255 13.05 -3.05 -11.69
CA VAL A 255 13.38 -4.32 -12.38
C VAL A 255 14.28 -4.08 -13.60
N LEU A 256 13.99 -3.04 -14.38
CA LEU A 256 14.82 -2.65 -15.52
C LEU A 256 16.25 -2.24 -15.08
N SER A 257 16.35 -1.46 -13.99
CA SER A 257 17.64 -1.07 -13.40
C SER A 257 18.43 -2.30 -12.94
N MET A 258 17.76 -3.28 -12.30
CA MET A 258 18.41 -4.51 -11.87
C MET A 258 18.92 -5.35 -13.05
N ARG A 259 18.10 -5.50 -14.10
CA ARG A 259 18.50 -6.19 -15.32
C ARG A 259 19.69 -5.53 -16.03
N ARG A 260 19.79 -4.20 -15.96
CA ARG A 260 20.96 -3.43 -16.46
C ARG A 260 22.19 -3.69 -15.60
N ALA A 261 22.07 -3.63 -14.27
CA ALA A 261 23.18 -3.86 -13.34
C ALA A 261 23.77 -5.27 -13.53
N MET A 262 22.94 -6.31 -13.64
CA MET A 262 23.38 -7.70 -13.91
C MET A 262 24.05 -7.88 -15.28
N ARG A 263 23.95 -6.92 -16.19
CA ARG A 263 24.66 -6.87 -17.47
C ARG A 263 25.93 -6.02 -17.42
N GLY A 264 26.33 -5.58 -16.22
CA GLY A 264 27.53 -4.80 -15.99
C GLY A 264 27.35 -3.28 -16.07
N PHE A 265 26.11 -2.77 -16.13
CA PHE A 265 25.88 -1.33 -16.01
C PHE A 265 26.06 -0.89 -14.56
N VAL A 266 26.99 0.04 -14.34
CA VAL A 266 27.33 0.54 -13.01
C VAL A 266 26.54 1.81 -12.72
N GLY A 267 25.69 1.75 -11.69
CA GLY A 267 24.93 2.89 -11.17
C GLY A 267 25.66 3.64 -10.06
N PRO A 268 25.07 4.75 -9.58
CA PRO A 268 25.61 5.49 -8.43
C PRO A 268 25.67 4.60 -7.19
N LYS A 269 26.80 4.70 -6.45
CA LYS A 269 27.01 3.98 -5.20
C LYS A 269 26.59 4.83 -4.01
N ASP A 270 26.31 4.16 -2.90
CA ASP A 270 26.09 4.78 -1.59
C ASP A 270 25.05 5.92 -1.62
N ILE A 271 23.94 5.66 -2.30
CA ILE A 271 22.96 6.68 -2.70
C ILE A 271 22.29 7.37 -1.50
N PHE A 272 22.23 6.73 -0.32
CA PHE A 272 21.63 7.32 0.88
C PHE A 272 22.52 8.40 1.52
N ARG A 273 23.84 8.31 1.37
CA ARG A 273 24.81 9.30 1.85
C ARG A 273 25.25 10.29 0.77
N ASN A 274 24.84 10.07 -0.46
CA ASN A 274 25.21 10.95 -1.57
C ASN A 274 24.58 12.34 -1.38
N PRO A 275 25.39 13.42 -1.33
CA PRO A 275 24.88 14.77 -1.08
C PRO A 275 23.99 15.34 -2.18
N GLU A 276 24.02 14.75 -3.38
CA GLU A 276 23.16 15.13 -4.51
C GLU A 276 21.93 14.22 -4.64
N SER A 277 21.77 13.26 -3.71
CA SER A 277 20.60 12.40 -3.62
C SER A 277 19.49 13.01 -2.76
N ILE A 278 18.25 12.65 -3.06
CA ILE A 278 17.05 13.11 -2.35
C ILE A 278 17.13 12.93 -0.83
N PHE A 279 17.79 11.88 -0.34
CA PHE A 279 17.88 11.61 1.09
C PHE A 279 18.70 12.63 1.85
N ARG A 280 19.73 13.22 1.24
CA ARG A 280 20.55 14.25 1.86
C ARG A 280 20.24 15.66 1.37
N PHE A 281 19.68 15.78 0.18
CA PHE A 281 19.32 17.08 -0.38
C PHE A 281 18.20 17.77 0.42
N PHE A 282 17.21 17.00 0.87
CA PHE A 282 16.06 17.53 1.61
C PHE A 282 16.13 17.32 3.12
N GLU A 283 16.90 16.33 3.57
CA GLU A 283 17.14 16.03 4.98
C GLU A 283 18.64 16.08 5.26
N PRO A 284 19.24 17.28 5.31
CA PRO A 284 20.64 17.41 5.64
C PRO A 284 20.89 16.85 7.04
N THR A 285 21.97 16.09 7.19
CA THR A 285 22.37 15.48 8.45
C THR A 285 22.76 16.53 9.48
N THR A 286 22.61 16.19 10.78
CA THR A 286 23.05 17.02 11.88
C THR A 286 24.53 17.44 11.72
N GLY A 287 24.80 18.76 11.82
CA GLY A 287 26.11 19.32 11.59
C GLY A 287 26.36 19.85 10.18
N THR A 288 25.43 19.61 9.26
CA THR A 288 25.43 20.26 7.95
C THR A 288 24.92 21.69 8.08
N PRO A 289 25.46 22.60 7.25
CA PRO A 289 25.09 23.99 7.28
C PRO A 289 23.56 24.17 7.20
N LYS A 290 23.10 25.13 7.93
CA LYS A 290 21.66 25.49 8.05
C LYS A 290 21.15 26.04 6.73
N ASN A 291 19.88 26.35 6.66
CA ASN A 291 19.14 26.92 5.50
C ASN A 291 19.91 27.94 4.64
N GLN A 292 20.98 28.56 5.17
CA GLN A 292 21.83 29.47 4.45
C GLN A 292 22.54 28.81 3.26
N ASP A 293 22.88 27.53 3.35
CA ASP A 293 23.63 26.84 2.28
C ASP A 293 22.71 26.32 1.18
N LEU A 294 21.44 26.05 1.48
CA LEU A 294 20.43 25.83 0.46
C LEU A 294 20.20 27.12 -0.38
N ILE A 295 20.28 28.28 0.27
CA ILE A 295 20.22 29.58 -0.40
C ILE A 295 21.47 29.79 -1.26
N ASP A 296 22.64 29.41 -0.78
CA ASP A 296 23.91 29.52 -1.51
C ASP A 296 23.97 28.62 -2.74
N ILE A 297 23.38 27.41 -2.67
CA ILE A 297 23.24 26.53 -3.84
C ILE A 297 22.35 27.17 -4.91
N THR A 298 21.23 27.79 -4.51
CA THR A 298 20.32 28.48 -5.43
C THR A 298 20.92 29.75 -6.04
N LEU A 299 21.87 30.36 -5.38
CA LEU A 299 22.62 31.52 -5.86
C LEU A 299 23.88 31.16 -6.65
N GLY A 300 24.14 29.88 -6.93
CA GLY A 300 25.24 29.40 -7.74
C GLY A 300 26.58 29.32 -6.99
N ASN A 301 26.61 29.52 -5.67
CA ASN A 301 27.77 29.29 -4.87
C ASN A 301 28.06 27.80 -4.73
N LYS A 302 29.29 27.37 -4.99
CA LYS A 302 29.68 25.95 -4.95
C LYS A 302 29.84 25.47 -3.51
N VAL A 303 28.73 25.38 -2.78
CA VAL A 303 28.76 24.63 -1.51
C VAL A 303 28.85 23.15 -1.86
N ARG A 304 30.02 22.59 -1.68
CA ARG A 304 30.22 21.13 -1.77
C ARG A 304 29.74 20.52 -0.47
N TRP A 305 28.58 19.90 -0.52
CA TRP A 305 28.18 18.99 0.55
C TRP A 305 29.23 17.89 0.67
N GLY A 306 29.98 17.92 1.77
CA GLY A 306 30.97 16.89 2.04
C GLY A 306 30.30 15.53 2.28
N PRO A 307 31.11 14.44 2.25
CA PRO A 307 30.61 13.14 2.70
C PRO A 307 30.12 13.26 4.15
N GLY A 308 28.99 12.62 4.44
CA GLY A 308 28.37 12.64 5.76
C GLY A 308 27.37 11.51 5.90
N PRO A 309 26.81 11.26 7.09
CA PRO A 309 25.83 10.21 7.31
C PRO A 309 24.55 10.47 6.51
N SER A 310 23.78 9.42 6.26
CA SER A 310 22.39 9.51 5.82
C SER A 310 21.52 10.11 6.95
N PRO A 311 20.28 10.55 6.69
CA PRO A 311 19.44 11.14 7.73
C PRO A 311 18.90 10.16 8.78
N PHE A 312 19.14 8.85 8.64
CA PHE A 312 18.56 7.83 9.52
C PHE A 312 19.43 6.59 9.70
N ASN A 313 19.28 5.91 10.82
CA ASN A 313 19.65 4.51 10.96
C ASN A 313 18.50 3.65 10.45
N LEU A 314 18.79 2.56 9.74
CA LEU A 314 17.78 1.64 9.23
C LEU A 314 17.91 0.29 9.96
N VAL A 315 16.86 -0.12 10.65
CA VAL A 315 16.78 -1.42 11.32
C VAL A 315 15.95 -2.37 10.46
N LEU A 316 16.49 -3.57 10.18
CA LEU A 316 15.83 -4.59 9.38
C LEU A 316 15.75 -5.89 10.19
N THR A 317 14.55 -6.35 10.43
CA THR A 317 14.26 -7.57 11.18
C THR A 317 14.55 -8.80 10.33
N HIS A 318 15.11 -9.84 10.94
CA HIS A 318 15.39 -11.12 10.26
C HIS A 318 14.80 -12.34 10.97
N SER A 319 14.29 -12.19 12.18
CA SER A 319 13.66 -13.27 12.96
C SER A 319 12.66 -12.73 13.97
N GLY A 320 11.84 -13.60 14.57
CA GLY A 320 10.79 -13.20 15.51
C GLY A 320 9.52 -12.68 14.84
N SER A 321 8.83 -11.77 15.51
CA SER A 321 7.50 -11.29 15.12
C SER A 321 7.44 -9.82 14.70
N ASP A 322 8.49 -9.01 14.98
CA ASP A 322 8.48 -7.56 14.69
C ASP A 322 8.91 -7.27 13.25
N PHE A 323 8.20 -7.85 12.28
CA PHE A 323 8.36 -7.49 10.88
C PHE A 323 7.40 -6.37 10.49
N SER A 324 7.84 -5.47 9.60
CA SER A 324 7.04 -4.34 9.12
C SER A 324 5.66 -4.74 8.59
N VAL A 325 5.55 -5.91 7.95
CA VAL A 325 4.27 -6.46 7.46
C VAL A 325 3.23 -6.65 8.57
N CYS A 326 3.63 -6.89 9.80
CA CYS A 326 2.73 -7.02 10.95
C CYS A 326 2.11 -5.68 11.37
N GLY A 327 2.76 -4.57 11.07
CA GLY A 327 2.25 -3.20 11.26
C GLY A 327 1.40 -2.67 10.10
N MET A 328 1.22 -3.44 9.03
CA MET A 328 0.44 -3.02 7.87
C MET A 328 -1.06 -3.32 8.03
N HIS A 329 -1.89 -2.55 7.33
CA HIS A 329 -3.34 -2.56 7.47
C HIS A 329 -4.02 -3.12 6.22
N PHE A 330 -5.12 -3.85 6.41
CA PHE A 330 -6.02 -4.24 5.33
C PHE A 330 -7.13 -3.19 5.14
N LYS A 331 -7.62 -3.09 3.93
CA LYS A 331 -8.86 -2.36 3.63
C LYS A 331 -10.01 -3.36 3.49
N ILE A 332 -11.08 -3.11 4.22
CA ILE A 332 -12.26 -3.95 4.23
C ILE A 332 -13.25 -3.44 3.17
N GLY A 333 -12.90 -3.64 1.91
CA GLY A 333 -13.62 -3.12 0.74
C GLY A 333 -12.80 -2.11 -0.06
N LEU A 334 -13.44 -1.40 -0.97
CA LEU A 334 -12.82 -0.41 -1.85
C LEU A 334 -12.99 0.99 -1.26
N TYR A 335 -11.93 1.54 -0.71
CA TYR A 335 -11.88 2.92 -0.21
C TYR A 335 -10.44 3.34 0.09
N GLU A 336 -10.17 4.61 0.01
CA GLU A 336 -8.91 5.16 0.51
C GLU A 336 -8.84 4.99 2.04
N HIS A 337 -7.71 4.49 2.57
CA HIS A 337 -7.61 3.98 3.94
C HIS A 337 -7.85 5.03 5.04
N GLN A 338 -7.60 6.32 4.78
CA GLN A 338 -7.88 7.38 5.75
C GLN A 338 -9.40 7.54 6.02
N SER A 339 -10.26 6.99 5.15
CA SER A 339 -11.71 6.90 5.39
C SER A 339 -12.11 5.78 6.35
N ALA A 340 -11.22 4.83 6.65
CA ALA A 340 -11.57 3.64 7.43
C ALA A 340 -12.11 3.96 8.82
N GLY A 341 -11.57 5.00 9.48
CA GLY A 341 -12.07 5.46 10.79
C GLY A 341 -13.50 5.97 10.73
N ALA A 342 -13.83 6.75 9.69
CA ALA A 342 -15.20 7.24 9.47
C ALA A 342 -16.17 6.11 9.14
N LEU A 343 -15.73 5.13 8.33
CA LEU A 343 -16.56 3.96 7.99
C LEU A 343 -16.81 3.07 9.22
N GLU A 344 -15.80 2.83 10.06
CA GLU A 344 -15.97 2.10 11.32
C GLU A 344 -16.93 2.84 12.27
N GLY A 345 -16.78 4.16 12.39
CA GLY A 345 -17.70 5.00 13.14
C GLY A 345 -19.13 4.89 12.63
N LEU A 346 -19.33 4.91 11.31
CA LEU A 346 -20.63 4.73 10.68
C LEU A 346 -21.24 3.35 10.97
N VAL A 347 -20.45 2.28 10.79
CA VAL A 347 -20.89 0.91 11.09
C VAL A 347 -21.30 0.77 12.54
N THR A 348 -20.50 1.29 13.47
CA THR A 348 -20.79 1.27 14.91
C THR A 348 -22.08 2.01 15.24
N LEU A 349 -22.28 3.20 14.65
CA LEU A 349 -23.51 3.98 14.84
C LEU A 349 -24.75 3.24 14.35
N LEU A 350 -24.67 2.63 13.18
CA LEU A 350 -25.78 1.87 12.59
C LEU A 350 -26.15 0.64 13.42
N VAL A 351 -25.17 -0.07 13.95
CA VAL A 351 -25.37 -1.27 14.80
C VAL A 351 -25.99 -0.89 16.14
N GLN A 352 -25.48 0.16 16.76
CA GLN A 352 -25.92 0.58 18.10
C GLN A 352 -27.28 1.31 18.11
N ASN A 353 -27.69 1.91 16.98
CA ASN A 353 -28.83 2.80 16.93
C ASN A 353 -29.85 2.39 15.87
N LYS A 354 -30.86 1.59 16.29
CA LYS A 354 -31.90 1.14 15.38
C LYS A 354 -32.64 2.30 14.70
N ALA A 355 -32.87 3.40 15.42
CA ALA A 355 -33.53 4.59 14.86
C ALA A 355 -32.73 5.17 13.67
N LEU A 356 -31.41 5.10 13.71
CA LEU A 356 -30.54 5.52 12.60
C LEU A 356 -30.55 4.50 11.46
N SER A 357 -30.37 3.21 11.77
CA SER A 357 -30.24 2.16 10.74
C SER A 357 -31.55 1.89 9.97
N THR A 358 -32.71 2.32 10.51
CA THR A 358 -34.02 2.22 9.86
C THR A 358 -34.57 3.58 9.42
N ALA A 359 -33.80 4.66 9.56
CA ALA A 359 -34.18 5.99 9.07
C ALA A 359 -34.30 6.03 7.55
N LYS A 360 -35.10 6.96 7.05
CA LYS A 360 -35.11 7.27 5.62
C LYS A 360 -33.95 8.21 5.28
N LEU A 361 -33.52 8.20 4.06
CA LEU A 361 -32.43 9.03 3.56
C LEU A 361 -32.73 10.54 3.76
N GLU A 362 -33.99 10.90 3.61
CA GLU A 362 -34.48 12.27 3.81
C GLU A 362 -34.39 12.73 5.27
N ASP A 363 -34.43 11.79 6.23
CA ASP A 363 -34.39 12.08 7.66
C ASP A 363 -32.98 12.49 8.12
N ILE A 364 -31.94 12.13 7.37
CA ILE A 364 -30.58 12.59 7.64
C ILE A 364 -30.54 14.12 7.44
N GLU A 365 -30.25 14.87 8.51
CA GLU A 365 -30.14 16.33 8.45
C GLU A 365 -28.71 16.76 8.12
N LYS A 366 -27.74 16.30 8.90
CA LYS A 366 -26.31 16.58 8.70
C LYS A 366 -25.45 15.47 9.29
N MET A 367 -24.22 15.40 8.79
CA MET A 367 -23.15 14.54 9.31
C MET A 367 -21.91 15.38 9.52
N ASN A 368 -21.25 15.23 10.69
CA ASN A 368 -19.99 15.89 10.97
C ASN A 368 -18.91 14.84 11.20
N ILE A 369 -17.78 14.95 10.49
CA ILE A 369 -16.63 14.06 10.62
C ILE A 369 -15.47 14.89 11.15
N VAL A 370 -14.95 14.51 12.31
CA VAL A 370 -13.74 15.10 12.90
C VAL A 370 -12.59 14.14 12.70
N ALA A 371 -11.49 14.60 12.09
CA ALA A 371 -10.36 13.76 11.75
C ALA A 371 -9.01 14.46 11.97
N TYR A 372 -7.95 13.67 12.00
CA TYR A 372 -6.55 14.12 12.01
C TYR A 372 -6.15 14.76 10.68
N GLU A 373 -5.06 15.54 10.67
CA GLU A 373 -4.69 16.38 9.52
C GLU A 373 -4.64 15.64 8.17
N PRO A 374 -3.92 14.50 7.99
CA PRO A 374 -3.90 13.83 6.70
C PRO A 374 -5.28 13.39 6.18
N ALA A 375 -6.20 12.98 7.05
CA ALA A 375 -7.55 12.62 6.64
C ALA A 375 -8.38 13.87 6.31
N PHE A 376 -8.28 14.92 7.14
CA PHE A 376 -8.96 16.18 6.93
C PHE A 376 -8.43 16.90 5.67
N GLY A 377 -7.11 17.10 5.56
CA GLY A 377 -6.50 17.92 4.52
C GLY A 377 -6.36 17.24 3.15
N ILE A 378 -6.40 15.90 3.07
CA ILE A 378 -6.23 15.18 1.81
C ILE A 378 -7.56 14.68 1.25
N ILE A 379 -8.30 13.85 1.98
CA ILE A 379 -9.52 13.21 1.47
C ILE A 379 -10.81 13.87 1.96
N GLY A 380 -10.73 14.67 3.02
CA GLY A 380 -11.78 15.60 3.46
C GLY A 380 -11.76 16.95 2.74
N ASP A 381 -10.76 17.21 1.90
CA ASP A 381 -10.60 18.46 1.14
C ASP A 381 -11.90 18.79 0.37
N PRO A 382 -12.43 20.03 0.52
CA PRO A 382 -13.60 20.50 -0.25
C PRO A 382 -13.46 20.30 -1.77
N ALA A 383 -12.25 20.36 -2.33
CA ALA A 383 -11.98 20.12 -3.74
C ALA A 383 -12.36 18.69 -4.19
N LYS A 384 -12.45 17.74 -3.25
CA LYS A 384 -12.80 16.34 -3.49
C LYS A 384 -14.29 16.02 -3.28
N LYS A 385 -15.10 17.02 -2.92
CA LYS A 385 -16.56 16.84 -2.75
C LYS A 385 -17.35 16.65 -4.04
N ASP A 386 -16.70 16.77 -5.23
CA ASP A 386 -17.37 16.58 -6.52
C ASP A 386 -16.53 15.65 -7.43
N PRO A 387 -16.38 14.36 -7.07
CA PRO A 387 -15.65 13.43 -7.90
C PRO A 387 -16.38 13.18 -9.23
N LYS A 388 -15.63 13.18 -10.33
CA LYS A 388 -16.14 12.93 -11.69
C LYS A 388 -15.61 11.61 -12.27
N THR A 389 -14.64 11.01 -11.62
CA THR A 389 -14.05 9.72 -12.00
C THR A 389 -14.09 8.76 -10.82
N ARG A 390 -14.03 7.46 -11.10
CA ARG A 390 -13.96 6.41 -10.07
C ARG A 390 -12.76 6.63 -9.15
N GLN A 391 -11.58 6.90 -9.71
CA GLN A 391 -10.35 7.14 -8.94
C GLN A 391 -10.41 8.42 -8.08
N SER A 392 -11.26 9.38 -8.43
CA SER A 392 -11.52 10.53 -7.57
C SER A 392 -12.53 10.21 -6.48
N ALA A 393 -13.50 9.33 -6.76
CA ALA A 393 -14.54 8.94 -5.82
C ALA A 393 -13.99 8.07 -4.68
N ASP A 394 -13.10 7.11 -4.98
CA ASP A 394 -12.45 6.28 -3.96
C ASP A 394 -11.46 7.05 -3.06
N HIS A 395 -11.17 8.32 -3.40
CA HIS A 395 -10.39 9.30 -2.64
C HIS A 395 -11.23 10.50 -2.16
N SER A 396 -12.54 10.36 -2.12
CA SER A 396 -13.46 11.34 -1.57
C SER A 396 -14.16 10.77 -0.34
N MET A 397 -13.75 11.17 0.86
CA MET A 397 -14.39 10.67 2.09
C MET A 397 -15.89 10.98 2.09
N ALA A 398 -16.30 12.14 1.56
CA ALA A 398 -17.71 12.50 1.42
C ALA A 398 -18.48 11.48 0.56
N PHE A 399 -17.91 11.05 -0.57
CA PHE A 399 -18.53 10.04 -1.44
C PHE A 399 -18.56 8.67 -0.76
N ILE A 400 -17.41 8.21 -0.23
CA ILE A 400 -17.24 6.90 0.39
C ILE A 400 -18.25 6.69 1.54
N VAL A 401 -18.32 7.66 2.47
CA VAL A 401 -19.24 7.60 3.61
C VAL A 401 -20.71 7.67 3.16
N SER A 402 -21.03 8.57 2.22
CA SER A 402 -22.40 8.71 1.69
C SER A 402 -22.86 7.43 1.00
N ARG A 403 -21.99 6.80 0.23
CA ARG A 403 -22.30 5.57 -0.49
C ARG A 403 -22.59 4.41 0.46
N MET A 404 -21.76 4.24 1.51
CA MET A 404 -22.00 3.19 2.52
C MET A 404 -23.28 3.47 3.33
N LEU A 405 -23.52 4.72 3.73
CA LEU A 405 -24.75 5.08 4.45
C LEU A 405 -26.00 4.83 3.59
N GLN A 406 -26.00 5.26 2.34
CA GLN A 406 -27.12 4.98 1.41
C GLN A 406 -27.39 3.48 1.32
N LYS A 407 -26.36 2.68 1.12
CA LYS A 407 -26.45 1.21 1.04
C LYS A 407 -27.09 0.61 2.30
N ALA A 408 -26.74 1.12 3.48
CA ALA A 408 -27.33 0.70 4.75
C ALA A 408 -28.82 1.06 4.85
N LEU A 409 -29.19 2.31 4.55
CA LEU A 409 -30.56 2.80 4.66
C LEU A 409 -31.50 2.13 3.63
N GLU A 410 -31.01 1.86 2.42
CA GLU A 410 -31.77 1.14 1.40
C GLU A 410 -32.05 -0.33 1.76
N LYS A 411 -31.21 -0.93 2.62
CA LYS A 411 -31.49 -2.26 3.21
C LYS A 411 -32.55 -2.23 4.32
N GLY A 412 -32.86 -1.07 4.89
CA GLY A 412 -33.85 -0.90 5.95
C GLY A 412 -33.44 -1.48 7.30
N GLY A 413 -32.14 -1.60 7.54
CA GLY A 413 -31.54 -2.10 8.78
C GLY A 413 -30.21 -2.81 8.54
N VAL A 414 -29.48 -3.05 9.61
CA VAL A 414 -28.17 -3.71 9.62
C VAL A 414 -28.14 -4.89 10.60
N ALA A 415 -27.12 -5.73 10.50
CA ALA A 415 -26.89 -6.85 11.41
C ALA A 415 -26.58 -6.37 12.84
N ALA A 416 -26.67 -7.28 13.80
CA ALA A 416 -26.45 -6.97 15.22
C ALA A 416 -24.99 -6.86 15.63
N SER A 417 -24.04 -7.06 14.71
CA SER A 417 -22.60 -6.94 14.96
C SER A 417 -21.90 -6.12 13.89
N ASN A 418 -20.78 -5.48 14.26
CA ASN A 418 -19.96 -4.72 13.32
C ASN A 418 -19.45 -5.60 12.17
N ASP A 419 -18.95 -6.80 12.47
CA ASP A 419 -18.41 -7.70 11.43
C ASP A 419 -19.45 -8.07 10.38
N GLU A 420 -20.66 -8.49 10.80
CA GLU A 420 -21.72 -8.85 9.85
C GLU A 420 -22.25 -7.61 9.09
N THR A 421 -22.27 -6.46 9.74
CA THR A 421 -22.63 -5.20 9.09
C THR A 421 -21.55 -4.79 8.07
N TRP A 422 -20.26 -4.91 8.40
CA TRP A 422 -19.18 -4.71 7.44
C TRP A 422 -19.31 -5.62 6.23
N LYS A 423 -19.54 -6.92 6.43
CA LYS A 423 -19.75 -7.88 5.32
C LYS A 423 -20.91 -7.47 4.41
N ALA A 424 -22.01 -7.00 5.01
CA ALA A 424 -23.22 -6.61 4.27
C ALA A 424 -23.10 -5.28 3.53
N LEU A 425 -22.26 -4.36 4.02
CA LEU A 425 -22.11 -2.99 3.50
C LEU A 425 -20.79 -2.76 2.75
N MET A 426 -19.92 -3.75 2.70
CA MET A 426 -18.62 -3.65 2.03
C MET A 426 -18.78 -3.01 0.64
N LEU A 427 -18.00 -1.95 0.41
CA LEU A 427 -18.02 -1.26 -0.87
C LEU A 427 -17.28 -2.09 -1.93
N SER A 428 -17.91 -2.25 -3.07
CA SER A 428 -17.48 -3.04 -4.23
C SER A 428 -17.17 -2.13 -5.42
N PRO A 429 -16.57 -2.63 -6.51
CA PRO A 429 -16.41 -1.86 -7.74
C PRO A 429 -17.69 -1.18 -8.24
N TYR A 430 -18.84 -1.85 -8.12
CA TYR A 430 -20.12 -1.27 -8.54
C TYR A 430 -20.55 -0.04 -7.73
N ASP A 431 -20.04 0.11 -6.51
CA ASP A 431 -20.31 1.30 -5.69
C ASP A 431 -19.58 2.55 -6.22
N TYR A 432 -18.70 2.40 -7.21
CA TYR A 432 -17.90 3.46 -7.83
C TYR A 432 -18.10 3.56 -9.35
N GLY A 433 -18.91 2.71 -9.94
CA GLY A 433 -19.26 2.77 -11.36
C GLY A 433 -20.03 4.05 -11.70
N LYS A 434 -20.18 4.33 -13.00
CA LYS A 434 -20.79 5.57 -13.49
C LYS A 434 -22.16 5.87 -12.89
N GLU A 435 -23.01 4.85 -12.73
CA GLU A 435 -24.34 5.01 -12.12
C GLU A 435 -24.26 5.43 -10.65
N ALA A 436 -23.43 4.73 -9.86
CA ALA A 436 -23.22 5.06 -8.44
C ALA A 436 -22.55 6.42 -8.25
N LEU A 437 -21.60 6.75 -9.11
CA LEU A 437 -20.86 8.03 -9.07
C LEU A 437 -21.78 9.25 -9.22
N PHE A 438 -22.82 9.13 -10.04
CA PHE A 438 -23.77 10.21 -10.31
C PHE A 438 -25.17 9.97 -9.68
N ASP A 439 -25.29 8.99 -8.79
CA ASP A 439 -26.55 8.74 -8.07
C ASP A 439 -26.98 9.99 -7.28
N PRO A 440 -28.17 10.55 -7.53
CA PRO A 440 -28.62 11.77 -6.88
C PRO A 440 -28.77 11.63 -5.37
N LYS A 441 -29.07 10.45 -4.84
CA LYS A 441 -29.17 10.18 -3.42
C LYS A 441 -27.81 10.25 -2.73
N THR A 442 -26.77 9.58 -3.31
CA THR A 442 -25.39 9.69 -2.84
C THR A 442 -24.94 11.14 -2.84
N ARG A 443 -25.21 11.86 -3.96
CA ARG A 443 -24.84 13.28 -4.12
C ARG A 443 -25.53 14.18 -3.10
N ALA A 444 -26.79 13.93 -2.79
CA ALA A 444 -27.53 14.68 -1.77
C ALA A 444 -26.96 14.44 -0.36
N LEU A 445 -26.57 13.20 -0.03
CA LEU A 445 -25.92 12.90 1.24
C LEU A 445 -24.56 13.58 1.37
N MET A 446 -23.76 13.61 0.31
CA MET A 446 -22.46 14.28 0.30
C MET A 446 -22.55 15.75 0.69
N GLN A 447 -23.62 16.44 0.32
CA GLN A 447 -23.83 17.86 0.67
C GLN A 447 -24.13 18.05 2.16
N LYS A 448 -24.56 17.01 2.87
CA LYS A 448 -24.85 17.01 4.31
C LYS A 448 -23.62 16.74 5.18
N ILE A 449 -22.47 16.41 4.58
CA ILE A 449 -21.22 16.12 5.29
C ILE A 449 -20.39 17.39 5.47
N THR A 450 -20.00 17.64 6.71
CA THR A 450 -18.98 18.62 7.09
C THR A 450 -17.76 17.91 7.66
N PHE A 451 -16.58 18.49 7.44
CA PHE A 451 -15.33 18.00 8.00
C PHE A 451 -14.77 19.03 8.95
N GLU A 452 -14.26 18.55 10.08
CA GLU A 452 -13.53 19.35 11.05
C GLU A 452 -12.17 18.73 11.34
N HIS A 453 -11.16 19.58 11.48
CA HIS A 453 -9.85 19.15 11.95
C HIS A 453 -9.92 18.96 13.48
N GLY A 454 -9.56 17.77 13.95
CA GLY A 454 -9.58 17.41 15.37
C GLY A 454 -8.49 18.07 16.22
N GLY A 455 -7.63 18.89 15.59
CA GLY A 455 -6.56 19.61 16.22
C GLY A 455 -5.44 18.73 16.77
N PRO A 456 -4.56 19.30 17.63
CA PRO A 456 -3.38 18.61 18.15
C PRO A 456 -3.69 17.29 18.88
N GLU A 457 -4.87 17.17 19.47
CA GLU A 457 -5.28 15.94 20.16
C GLU A 457 -5.42 14.76 19.19
N TYR A 458 -6.00 14.99 18.00
CA TYR A 458 -6.13 13.97 16.96
C TYR A 458 -4.79 13.74 16.28
N ASP A 459 -4.07 14.80 15.93
CA ASP A 459 -2.79 14.70 15.22
C ASP A 459 -1.73 13.93 16.02
N ALA A 460 -1.70 14.09 17.36
CA ALA A 460 -0.79 13.36 18.23
C ALA A 460 -1.04 11.85 18.30
N LYS A 461 -2.23 11.39 17.88
CA LYS A 461 -2.61 9.97 17.84
C LYS A 461 -2.32 9.32 16.48
N TYR A 462 -1.99 10.12 15.47
CA TYR A 462 -1.50 9.64 14.17
C TYR A 462 0.04 9.66 14.18
N PRO A 463 0.74 8.68 13.60
CA PRO A 463 0.27 7.53 12.82
C PRO A 463 0.05 6.23 13.65
N ASP A 464 0.00 6.30 14.96
CA ASP A 464 -0.31 5.15 15.82
C ASP A 464 -1.66 4.52 15.48
N GLY A 465 -2.66 5.37 15.30
CA GLY A 465 -4.00 5.05 14.80
C GLY A 465 -4.43 6.03 13.72
N ILE A 466 -5.68 5.94 13.30
CA ILE A 466 -6.33 6.87 12.37
C ILE A 466 -7.52 7.56 13.07
N PRO A 467 -7.25 8.44 14.05
CA PRO A 467 -8.24 9.00 14.96
C PRO A 467 -9.32 9.75 14.19
N THR A 468 -10.55 9.24 14.26
CA THR A 468 -11.70 9.81 13.57
C THR A 468 -12.93 9.68 14.45
N SER A 469 -13.80 10.67 14.47
CA SER A 469 -15.13 10.58 15.07
C SER A 469 -16.20 11.10 14.10
N MET A 470 -17.43 10.63 14.28
CA MET A 470 -18.55 11.00 13.44
C MET A 470 -19.79 11.27 14.28
N ASP A 471 -20.47 12.37 13.97
CA ASP A 471 -21.80 12.69 14.47
C ASP A 471 -22.80 12.68 13.33
N ILE A 472 -23.96 12.03 13.52
CA ILE A 472 -25.09 12.03 12.58
C ILE A 472 -26.30 12.62 13.27
N HIS A 473 -26.94 13.59 12.64
CA HIS A 473 -28.16 14.24 13.12
C HIS A 473 -29.33 13.88 12.23
N LEU A 474 -30.45 13.48 12.84
CA LEU A 474 -31.70 13.29 12.15
C LEU A 474 -32.60 14.53 12.30
N LYS A 475 -33.45 14.77 11.32
CA LYS A 475 -34.57 15.69 11.43
C LYS A 475 -35.41 15.31 12.67
N GLY A 476 -35.73 16.25 13.50
CA GLY A 476 -36.40 15.97 14.79
C GLY A 476 -35.44 15.99 15.98
N GLY A 477 -34.16 16.32 15.76
CA GLY A 477 -33.19 16.67 16.79
C GLY A 477 -32.41 15.50 17.41
N GLN A 478 -32.64 14.29 16.96
CA GLN A 478 -31.82 13.14 17.41
C GLN A 478 -30.39 13.27 16.89
N LYS A 479 -29.42 13.09 17.79
CA LYS A 479 -27.99 13.08 17.49
C LYS A 479 -27.38 11.75 17.92
N PHE A 480 -26.55 11.17 17.07
CA PHE A 480 -25.78 9.96 17.32
C PHE A 480 -24.30 10.27 17.15
N SER A 481 -23.44 9.82 18.07
CA SER A 481 -22.00 10.03 18.06
C SER A 481 -21.28 8.69 18.12
N SER A 482 -20.29 8.49 17.24
CA SER A 482 -19.45 7.27 17.24
C SER A 482 -18.45 7.25 18.40
N GLY A 483 -18.19 8.40 19.00
CA GLY A 483 -16.98 8.58 19.79
C GLY A 483 -15.72 8.48 18.93
N LEU A 484 -14.55 8.46 19.56
CA LEU A 484 -13.25 8.37 18.87
C LEU A 484 -12.98 6.93 18.41
N VAL A 485 -12.82 6.74 17.12
CA VAL A 485 -12.31 5.53 16.51
C VAL A 485 -10.81 5.67 16.31
N MET A 486 -10.01 4.79 16.88
CA MET A 486 -8.54 4.74 16.71
C MET A 486 -8.09 3.67 15.74
N TYR A 487 -8.64 2.47 15.89
CA TYR A 487 -8.21 1.27 15.18
C TYR A 487 -9.42 0.61 14.50
N PRO A 488 -9.79 1.04 13.28
CA PRO A 488 -10.91 0.43 12.56
C PRO A 488 -10.62 -1.03 12.19
N SER A 489 -11.65 -1.78 11.83
CA SER A 489 -11.54 -3.15 11.32
C SER A 489 -10.55 -3.20 10.15
N GLY A 490 -9.55 -4.03 10.16
CA GLY A 490 -8.45 -4.06 9.19
C GLY A 490 -7.19 -3.32 9.62
N HIS A 491 -7.26 -2.45 10.63
CA HIS A 491 -6.07 -1.84 11.23
C HIS A 491 -5.21 -2.90 11.93
N ALA A 492 -3.87 -2.80 11.81
CA ALA A 492 -2.95 -3.79 12.39
C ALA A 492 -3.12 -4.00 13.90
N ARG A 493 -3.53 -2.96 14.62
CA ARG A 493 -3.77 -2.98 16.08
C ARG A 493 -5.21 -3.26 16.48
N ASN A 494 -6.12 -3.49 15.53
CA ASN A 494 -7.47 -3.94 15.85
C ASN A 494 -7.43 -5.42 16.22
N THR A 495 -7.86 -5.74 17.42
CA THR A 495 -7.93 -7.12 17.95
C THR A 495 -9.36 -7.62 18.14
N ALA A 496 -10.35 -6.78 17.85
CA ALA A 496 -11.76 -7.08 18.07
C ALA A 496 -12.46 -7.67 16.84
N ALA A 497 -12.11 -7.18 15.64
CA ALA A 497 -12.72 -7.61 14.39
C ALA A 497 -12.26 -9.02 13.96
N ASN A 498 -13.16 -9.80 13.40
CA ASN A 498 -12.82 -11.05 12.73
C ASN A 498 -12.21 -10.77 11.36
N LEU A 499 -10.95 -10.30 11.34
CA LEU A 499 -10.24 -9.91 10.13
C LEU A 499 -10.25 -11.01 9.06
N LYS A 500 -10.01 -12.27 9.42
CA LYS A 500 -10.02 -13.40 8.47
C LYS A 500 -11.38 -13.57 7.81
N GLY A 501 -12.46 -13.49 8.59
CA GLY A 501 -13.82 -13.57 8.06
C GLY A 501 -14.19 -12.39 7.16
N LEU A 502 -13.73 -11.18 7.49
CA LEU A 502 -13.92 -9.99 6.66
C LEU A 502 -13.17 -10.09 5.33
N LEU A 503 -11.90 -10.52 5.36
CA LEU A 503 -11.10 -10.72 4.15
C LEU A 503 -11.62 -11.87 3.28
N ALA A 504 -12.09 -12.97 3.87
CA ALA A 504 -12.74 -14.04 3.12
C ALA A 504 -13.97 -13.52 2.35
N THR A 505 -14.79 -12.68 3.01
CA THR A 505 -15.94 -12.02 2.34
C THR A 505 -15.49 -11.08 1.23
N LYS A 506 -14.43 -10.27 1.45
CA LYS A 506 -13.87 -9.40 0.42
C LYS A 506 -13.35 -10.18 -0.77
N ASN A 507 -12.57 -11.23 -0.53
CA ASN A 507 -12.05 -12.08 -1.58
C ASN A 507 -13.16 -12.78 -2.38
N GLN A 508 -14.23 -13.24 -1.70
CA GLN A 508 -15.40 -13.79 -2.36
C GLN A 508 -16.11 -12.73 -3.22
N MET A 509 -16.33 -11.52 -2.67
CA MET A 509 -16.94 -10.41 -3.40
C MET A 509 -16.16 -10.06 -4.69
N LEU A 510 -14.82 -10.00 -4.61
CA LEU A 510 -13.98 -9.77 -5.77
C LEU A 510 -13.96 -10.98 -6.72
N GLY A 511 -13.94 -12.19 -6.17
CA GLY A 511 -14.03 -13.43 -6.93
C GLY A 511 -15.33 -13.58 -7.70
N ASP A 512 -16.43 -13.14 -7.13
CA ASP A 512 -17.74 -13.15 -7.79
C ASP A 512 -17.82 -12.23 -9.03
N LEU A 513 -16.91 -11.27 -9.14
CA LEU A 513 -16.73 -10.48 -10.37
C LEU A 513 -15.98 -11.24 -11.46
N VAL A 514 -15.15 -12.19 -11.07
CA VAL A 514 -14.21 -12.87 -11.97
C VAL A 514 -14.74 -14.22 -12.42
N PHE A 515 -15.12 -15.07 -11.48
CA PHE A 515 -15.40 -16.49 -11.72
C PHE A 515 -16.89 -16.75 -11.93
N LYS A 516 -17.21 -17.62 -12.89
CA LYS A 516 -18.60 -17.99 -13.22
C LYS A 516 -19.24 -18.81 -12.11
N ASP A 517 -18.47 -19.57 -11.37
CA ASP A 517 -18.95 -20.43 -10.29
C ASP A 517 -17.95 -20.56 -9.15
N LYS A 518 -18.43 -21.09 -8.03
CA LYS A 518 -17.63 -21.28 -6.81
C LYS A 518 -16.47 -22.26 -7.01
N ALA A 519 -16.61 -23.28 -7.82
CA ALA A 519 -15.56 -24.28 -8.02
C ALA A 519 -14.35 -23.66 -8.72
N ALA A 520 -14.56 -22.79 -9.71
CA ALA A 520 -13.52 -22.03 -10.39
C ALA A 520 -12.82 -21.06 -9.42
N TYR A 521 -13.59 -20.36 -8.56
CA TYR A 521 -13.05 -19.51 -7.51
C TYR A 521 -12.19 -20.30 -6.52
N ASP A 522 -12.72 -21.40 -5.96
CA ASP A 522 -12.01 -22.21 -4.98
C ASP A 522 -10.72 -22.81 -5.56
N LYS A 523 -10.75 -23.25 -6.81
CA LYS A 523 -9.56 -23.74 -7.53
C LYS A 523 -8.48 -22.68 -7.66
N PHE A 524 -8.87 -21.43 -7.92
CA PHE A 524 -7.93 -20.32 -8.08
C PHE A 524 -7.37 -19.83 -6.74
N ILE A 525 -8.22 -19.66 -5.72
CA ILE A 525 -7.79 -19.05 -4.46
C ILE A 525 -7.01 -20.03 -3.56
N SER A 526 -7.27 -21.33 -3.66
CA SER A 526 -6.63 -22.34 -2.80
C SER A 526 -5.09 -22.31 -2.84
N PRO A 527 -4.42 -22.24 -4.01
CA PRO A 527 -2.96 -22.14 -4.06
C PRO A 527 -2.43 -20.80 -3.52
N LEU A 528 -3.22 -19.73 -3.54
CA LEU A 528 -2.83 -18.45 -2.95
C LEU A 528 -2.82 -18.53 -1.42
N ILE A 529 -3.84 -19.14 -0.82
CA ILE A 529 -3.98 -19.35 0.63
C ILE A 529 -2.96 -20.39 1.16
N GLY A 530 -2.59 -21.37 0.35
CA GLY A 530 -1.62 -22.40 0.70
C GLY A 530 -0.25 -22.20 0.06
N MET A 531 0.10 -20.99 -0.30
CA MET A 531 1.29 -20.67 -1.09
C MET A 531 2.58 -21.22 -0.50
N LYS A 532 2.72 -21.20 0.82
CA LYS A 532 3.93 -21.68 1.52
C LYS A 532 4.32 -23.12 1.17
N GLY A 533 3.36 -23.98 0.85
CA GLY A 533 3.57 -25.39 0.52
C GLY A 533 3.82 -25.67 -0.98
N LEU A 534 3.76 -24.65 -1.83
CA LEU A 534 3.87 -24.85 -3.28
C LEU A 534 5.31 -25.10 -3.74
N SER A 535 5.47 -26.01 -4.69
CA SER A 535 6.73 -26.23 -5.40
C SER A 535 7.06 -25.06 -6.33
N ALA A 536 8.31 -24.97 -6.78
CA ALA A 536 8.74 -23.96 -7.75
C ALA A 536 7.92 -24.00 -9.06
N ALA A 537 7.59 -25.19 -9.55
CA ALA A 537 6.75 -25.34 -10.75
C ALA A 537 5.32 -24.78 -10.52
N GLN A 538 4.75 -24.95 -9.33
CA GLN A 538 3.44 -24.40 -9.02
C GLN A 538 3.48 -22.86 -8.86
N ILE A 539 4.56 -22.30 -8.31
CA ILE A 539 4.74 -20.84 -8.23
C ILE A 539 4.85 -20.20 -9.61
N GLN A 540 5.49 -20.85 -10.56
CA GLN A 540 5.52 -20.34 -11.95
C GLN A 540 4.13 -20.19 -12.57
N GLY A 541 3.17 -21.00 -12.16
CA GLY A 541 1.79 -20.99 -12.63
C GLY A 541 0.79 -20.29 -11.69
N ILE A 542 1.25 -19.65 -10.61
CA ILE A 542 0.33 -19.14 -9.58
C ILE A 542 -0.62 -18.03 -10.07
N TYR A 543 -0.24 -17.35 -11.17
CA TYR A 543 -1.07 -16.32 -11.83
C TYR A 543 -1.75 -16.84 -13.10
N ASP A 544 -1.62 -18.13 -13.40
CA ASP A 544 -2.21 -18.73 -14.60
C ASP A 544 -3.70 -19.01 -14.34
N PHE A 545 -4.56 -18.39 -15.12
CA PHE A 545 -5.99 -18.70 -15.22
C PHE A 545 -6.51 -18.26 -16.57
N ASP A 546 -7.60 -18.90 -16.99
CA ASP A 546 -8.19 -18.64 -18.30
C ASP A 546 -9.18 -17.48 -18.27
N PHE A 547 -8.80 -16.34 -18.82
CA PHE A 547 -9.69 -15.17 -18.94
C PHE A 547 -10.92 -15.44 -19.82
N SER A 548 -10.87 -16.42 -20.74
CA SER A 548 -12.05 -16.79 -21.55
C SER A 548 -13.16 -17.44 -20.71
N ALA A 549 -12.78 -18.01 -19.54
CA ALA A 549 -13.70 -18.58 -18.57
C ALA A 549 -14.27 -17.56 -17.57
N MET A 550 -13.85 -16.31 -17.64
CA MET A 550 -14.32 -15.25 -16.73
C MET A 550 -15.73 -14.76 -17.09
N LYS A 551 -16.35 -14.09 -16.13
CA LYS A 551 -17.57 -13.33 -16.38
C LYS A 551 -17.27 -12.18 -17.32
N GLU A 552 -18.17 -11.94 -18.27
CA GLU A 552 -18.10 -10.76 -19.11
C GLU A 552 -18.68 -9.55 -18.38
N HIS A 553 -17.91 -8.46 -18.38
CA HIS A 553 -18.35 -7.16 -17.88
C HIS A 553 -18.17 -6.10 -18.97
N GLN A 554 -19.03 -5.10 -18.93
CA GLN A 554 -18.74 -3.83 -19.60
C GLN A 554 -17.65 -3.08 -18.83
N CYS A 555 -16.93 -2.20 -19.51
CA CYS A 555 -15.95 -1.34 -18.84
C CYS A 555 -16.64 -0.51 -17.77
N ILE A 556 -16.20 -0.65 -16.51
CA ILE A 556 -16.82 0.04 -15.37
C ILE A 556 -16.65 1.57 -15.45
N ASP A 557 -15.59 2.04 -16.10
CA ASP A 557 -15.30 3.46 -16.29
C ASP A 557 -16.11 4.07 -17.46
N GLY A 558 -16.95 3.27 -18.13
CA GLY A 558 -17.70 3.62 -19.33
C GLY A 558 -16.88 3.47 -20.62
N GLU A 559 -17.54 3.55 -21.78
CA GLU A 559 -16.82 3.62 -23.04
C GLU A 559 -16.03 4.93 -23.05
N ARG A 560 -14.70 4.82 -23.14
CA ARG A 560 -13.90 5.96 -23.57
C ARG A 560 -14.15 6.15 -25.06
N GLU A 561 -14.47 7.37 -25.46
CA GLU A 561 -14.33 7.71 -26.87
C GLU A 561 -12.93 7.26 -27.31
N PRO A 562 -12.81 6.47 -28.39
CA PRO A 562 -11.49 6.10 -28.87
C PRO A 562 -10.75 7.39 -29.12
N THR A 563 -9.78 7.73 -28.26
CA THR A 563 -8.83 8.77 -28.59
C THR A 563 -8.19 8.29 -29.86
N SER A 564 -8.66 8.86 -30.97
CA SER A 564 -8.27 8.52 -32.30
C SER A 564 -6.76 8.47 -32.41
N LYS A 565 -6.26 7.38 -32.90
CA LYS A 565 -4.96 7.24 -33.55
C LYS A 565 -3.73 7.25 -32.63
N LEU A 566 -3.50 6.12 -32.04
CA LEU A 566 -2.14 5.55 -32.04
C LEU A 566 -2.20 4.19 -32.71
#